data_8b9bf8040a620a30e5619af53e07323b
#
_entry.id   8b9bf8040a620a30e5619af53e07323b
#
_cell.length_a   1.000
_cell.length_b   1.000
_cell.length_c   1.000
_cell.angle_alpha   90.00
_cell.angle_beta   90.00
_cell.angle_gamma   90.00
#
_symmetry.space_group_name_H-M   'P 1'
#
loop_
_entity.id
_entity.type
_entity.pdbx_description
1 polymer ?
#
loop_
_entity_poly.entity_id
_entity_poly.type
_entity_poly.pdbx_seq_one_letter_code
_entity_poly.pdbx_strand_id
1 'polypeptide(L)'
;MPALRPFLDKTPTLGERIYIDEACTIIGDVQIGDDASVWPGTVIRGDVNYVRIGARTNVQDGTIIHVSHDSPYNKGGYPTLIGEGVTIGHGCIIHACSIGDYCLIGMGACILDGAVVEANAFIAAGAVVGPGKVVRSGELWAGNPARLMRQLSDKDIEGLRYSADHYVRVKDQYRGMQG
;
A
#
# COMPACT_ATOMS: atom_id res chain seq x y z
N MET A 1 1.70 -12.68 -18.01
CA MET A 1 0.69 -11.68 -17.59
C MET A 1 0.37 -11.90 -16.13
N PRO A 2 0.20 -10.84 -15.32
CA PRO A 2 -0.14 -10.98 -13.89
C PRO A 2 -1.43 -11.79 -13.72
N ALA A 3 -1.54 -12.53 -12.61
CA ALA A 3 -2.74 -13.31 -12.30
C ALA A 3 -3.83 -12.39 -11.70
N LEU A 4 -4.66 -11.78 -12.56
CA LEU A 4 -5.88 -11.08 -12.15
C LEU A 4 -7.01 -12.11 -12.03
N ARG A 5 -7.49 -12.34 -10.81
CA ARG A 5 -8.48 -13.39 -10.53
C ARG A 5 -9.77 -12.79 -10.00
N PRO A 6 -10.92 -13.16 -10.54
CA PRO A 6 -12.21 -12.80 -9.93
C PRO A 6 -12.39 -13.55 -8.61
N PHE A 7 -13.15 -12.95 -7.71
CA PHE A 7 -13.73 -13.60 -6.54
C PHE A 7 -15.22 -13.28 -6.52
N LEU A 8 -16.06 -14.32 -6.62
CA LEU A 8 -17.50 -14.19 -6.87
C LEU A 8 -17.76 -13.30 -8.11
N ASP A 9 -18.52 -12.23 -7.95
CA ASP A 9 -18.87 -11.26 -9.00
C ASP A 9 -17.87 -10.09 -9.12
N LYS A 10 -16.80 -10.06 -8.32
CA LYS A 10 -15.81 -8.98 -8.26
C LYS A 10 -14.54 -9.34 -9.03
N THR A 11 -14.15 -8.45 -9.90
CA THR A 11 -12.90 -8.55 -10.68
C THR A 11 -12.04 -7.31 -10.45
N PRO A 12 -10.72 -7.45 -10.32
CA PRO A 12 -9.84 -6.30 -10.18
C PRO A 12 -9.99 -5.29 -11.32
N THR A 13 -10.06 -4.01 -10.98
CA THR A 13 -10.13 -2.91 -11.93
C THR A 13 -8.86 -2.07 -11.87
N LEU A 14 -8.34 -1.73 -13.04
CA LEU A 14 -7.05 -1.07 -13.21
C LEU A 14 -7.24 0.26 -13.92
N GLY A 15 -6.54 1.28 -13.46
CA GLY A 15 -6.44 2.57 -14.12
C GLY A 15 -5.53 2.53 -15.36
N GLU A 16 -5.10 3.69 -15.82
CA GLU A 16 -4.24 3.84 -16.98
C GLU A 16 -2.75 3.83 -16.62
N ARG A 17 -1.90 3.48 -17.58
CA ARG A 17 -0.43 3.52 -17.48
C ARG A 17 0.16 2.77 -16.28
N ILE A 18 -0.54 1.77 -15.79
CA ILE A 18 -0.11 0.91 -14.66
C ILE A 18 1.01 -0.03 -15.12
N TYR A 19 1.89 -0.38 -14.20
CA TYR A 19 2.79 -1.54 -14.30
C TYR A 19 2.40 -2.57 -13.26
N ILE A 20 2.16 -3.80 -13.67
CA ILE A 20 1.99 -4.95 -12.78
C ILE A 20 2.90 -6.06 -13.29
N ASP A 21 3.84 -6.50 -12.44
CA ASP A 21 4.72 -7.60 -12.79
C ASP A 21 3.94 -8.92 -12.97
N GLU A 22 4.40 -9.76 -13.88
CA GLU A 22 3.72 -11.02 -14.18
C GLU A 22 3.71 -12.02 -13.01
N ALA A 23 4.64 -11.88 -12.06
CA ALA A 23 4.69 -12.70 -10.84
C ALA A 23 3.69 -12.22 -9.75
N CYS A 24 2.89 -11.18 -10.01
CA CYS A 24 1.89 -10.68 -9.07
C CYS A 24 0.59 -11.47 -9.13
N THR A 25 -0.11 -11.53 -8.00
CA THR A 25 -1.47 -12.07 -7.89
C THR A 25 -2.43 -11.04 -7.29
N ILE A 26 -3.49 -10.67 -8.02
CA ILE A 26 -4.50 -9.71 -7.58
C ILE A 26 -5.88 -10.36 -7.68
N ILE A 27 -6.63 -10.37 -6.57
CA ILE A 27 -7.88 -11.15 -6.43
C ILE A 27 -9.02 -10.28 -5.92
N GLY A 28 -10.19 -10.37 -6.56
CA GLY A 28 -11.47 -9.86 -6.06
C GLY A 28 -11.67 -8.36 -6.23
N ASP A 29 -12.31 -7.72 -5.25
CA ASP A 29 -12.67 -6.29 -5.26
C ASP A 29 -11.44 -5.41 -4.97
N VAL A 30 -10.58 -5.28 -5.96
CA VAL A 30 -9.38 -4.45 -5.92
C VAL A 30 -9.45 -3.38 -7.01
N GLN A 31 -9.23 -2.12 -6.64
CA GLN A 31 -9.07 -1.02 -7.60
C GLN A 31 -7.69 -0.41 -7.46
N ILE A 32 -7.01 -0.20 -8.57
CA ILE A 32 -5.66 0.39 -8.61
C ILE A 32 -5.70 1.60 -9.55
N GLY A 33 -5.30 2.76 -9.03
CA GLY A 33 -5.34 4.04 -9.75
C GLY A 33 -4.25 4.18 -10.80
N ASP A 34 -4.34 5.24 -11.59
CA ASP A 34 -3.44 5.57 -12.70
C ASP A 34 -1.98 5.68 -12.24
N ASP A 35 -1.06 5.32 -13.15
CA ASP A 35 0.38 5.41 -12.92
C ASP A 35 0.91 4.64 -11.69
N ALA A 36 0.10 3.79 -11.09
CA ALA A 36 0.55 2.92 -10.00
C ALA A 36 1.45 1.79 -10.52
N SER A 37 2.22 1.17 -9.61
CA SER A 37 3.06 0.02 -9.92
C SER A 37 3.01 -1.06 -8.85
N VAL A 38 2.95 -2.33 -9.28
CA VAL A 38 2.95 -3.51 -8.42
C VAL A 38 4.08 -4.42 -8.85
N TRP A 39 4.99 -4.68 -7.93
CA TRP A 39 6.29 -5.30 -8.19
C TRP A 39 6.30 -6.80 -7.88
N PRO A 40 7.32 -7.56 -8.35
CA PRO A 40 7.32 -9.02 -8.34
C PRO A 40 6.92 -9.67 -7.01
N GLY A 41 6.13 -10.73 -7.07
CA GLY A 41 5.73 -11.53 -5.89
C GLY A 41 4.71 -10.87 -4.97
N THR A 42 4.19 -9.71 -5.32
CA THR A 42 3.14 -9.03 -4.55
C THR A 42 1.80 -9.76 -4.67
N VAL A 43 1.11 -9.91 -3.53
CA VAL A 43 -0.24 -10.49 -3.46
C VAL A 43 -1.22 -9.45 -2.89
N ILE A 44 -2.27 -9.11 -3.66
CA ILE A 44 -3.35 -8.20 -3.24
C ILE A 44 -4.67 -8.96 -3.31
N ARG A 45 -5.37 -9.08 -2.16
CA ARG A 45 -6.60 -9.85 -2.09
C ARG A 45 -7.73 -9.07 -1.41
N GLY A 46 -8.74 -8.70 -2.23
CA GLY A 46 -9.97 -8.05 -1.80
C GLY A 46 -11.17 -9.00 -1.95
N ASP A 47 -11.20 -10.06 -1.15
CA ASP A 47 -12.25 -11.11 -1.21
C ASP A 47 -13.40 -10.87 -0.23
N VAL A 48 -13.10 -10.66 1.04
CA VAL A 48 -14.10 -10.48 2.11
C VAL A 48 -14.40 -9.01 2.43
N ASN A 49 -13.70 -8.11 1.81
CA ASN A 49 -13.86 -6.66 1.80
C ASN A 49 -13.10 -6.10 0.58
N TYR A 50 -12.93 -4.80 0.44
CA TYR A 50 -12.33 -4.23 -0.75
C TYR A 50 -10.97 -3.57 -0.48
N VAL A 51 -10.13 -3.51 -1.53
CA VAL A 51 -8.85 -2.79 -1.56
C VAL A 51 -8.94 -1.64 -2.55
N ARG A 52 -8.48 -0.45 -2.16
CA ARG A 52 -8.36 0.73 -3.02
C ARG A 52 -6.94 1.26 -2.94
N ILE A 53 -6.31 1.41 -4.08
CA ILE A 53 -4.93 1.91 -4.19
C ILE A 53 -4.97 3.14 -5.09
N GLY A 54 -4.52 4.27 -4.57
CA GLY A 54 -4.50 5.56 -5.26
C GLY A 54 -3.49 5.60 -6.40
N ALA A 55 -3.62 6.63 -7.24
CA ALA A 55 -2.73 6.89 -8.35
C ALA A 55 -1.27 7.04 -7.89
N ARG A 56 -0.29 6.70 -8.76
CA ARG A 56 1.15 6.91 -8.54
C ARG A 56 1.72 6.16 -7.32
N THR A 57 0.93 5.28 -6.70
CA THR A 57 1.35 4.44 -5.57
C THR A 57 2.15 3.25 -6.08
N ASN A 58 3.26 2.94 -5.39
CA ASN A 58 4.07 1.78 -5.70
C ASN A 58 4.00 0.75 -4.57
N VAL A 59 3.74 -0.50 -4.93
CA VAL A 59 3.70 -1.64 -4.00
C VAL A 59 4.84 -2.57 -4.38
N GLN A 60 5.90 -2.57 -3.56
CA GLN A 60 7.15 -3.24 -3.88
C GLN A 60 7.11 -4.74 -3.59
N ASP A 61 8.14 -5.41 -4.08
CA ASP A 61 8.27 -6.87 -4.18
C ASP A 61 7.89 -7.61 -2.91
N GLY A 62 7.16 -8.70 -3.05
CA GLY A 62 6.79 -9.60 -1.94
C GLY A 62 5.82 -9.03 -0.91
N THR A 63 5.24 -7.86 -1.14
CA THR A 63 4.26 -7.25 -0.24
C THR A 63 2.94 -7.99 -0.28
N ILE A 64 2.28 -8.13 0.87
CA ILE A 64 0.95 -8.73 1.00
C ILE A 64 -0.04 -7.67 1.46
N ILE A 65 -1.13 -7.51 0.70
CA ILE A 65 -2.24 -6.61 1.02
C ILE A 65 -3.51 -7.42 1.16
N HIS A 66 -4.18 -7.28 2.32
CA HIS A 66 -5.44 -7.97 2.58
C HIS A 66 -6.40 -7.10 3.40
N VAL A 67 -7.58 -7.62 3.68
CA VAL A 67 -8.72 -6.96 4.29
C VAL A 67 -9.32 -7.79 5.41
N SER A 68 -10.18 -7.21 6.24
CA SER A 68 -10.87 -7.89 7.32
C SER A 68 -12.37 -7.99 7.02
N HIS A 69 -12.97 -9.14 7.31
CA HIS A 69 -14.40 -9.42 7.08
C HIS A 69 -15.29 -8.83 8.18
N ASP A 70 -16.57 -8.70 7.87
CA ASP A 70 -17.63 -8.42 8.85
C ASP A 70 -17.77 -9.59 9.83
N SER A 71 -17.70 -9.31 11.11
CA SER A 71 -17.79 -10.34 12.15
C SER A 71 -18.41 -9.78 13.44
N PRO A 72 -18.86 -10.64 14.37
CA PRO A 72 -19.33 -10.19 15.68
C PRO A 72 -18.28 -9.38 16.48
N TYR A 73 -16.99 -9.56 16.16
CA TYR A 73 -15.86 -8.88 16.83
C TYR A 73 -15.44 -7.62 16.11
N ASN A 74 -15.83 -7.45 14.83
CA ASN A 74 -15.48 -6.33 13.99
C ASN A 74 -16.61 -6.07 12.99
N LYS A 75 -17.65 -5.36 13.44
CA LYS A 75 -18.84 -5.09 12.63
C LYS A 75 -18.49 -4.26 11.39
N GLY A 76 -18.84 -4.76 10.21
CA GLY A 76 -18.54 -4.16 8.91
C GLY A 76 -17.15 -4.54 8.37
N GLY A 77 -16.29 -5.15 9.18
CA GLY A 77 -14.90 -5.40 8.80
C GLY A 77 -14.11 -4.11 8.54
N TYR A 78 -12.88 -4.24 8.03
CA TYR A 78 -12.11 -3.10 7.54
C TYR A 78 -11.62 -3.36 6.11
N PRO A 79 -11.85 -2.44 5.17
CA PRO A 79 -11.18 -2.42 3.89
C PRO A 79 -9.71 -2.04 4.06
N THR A 80 -8.94 -2.16 2.98
CA THR A 80 -7.61 -1.54 2.91
C THR A 80 -7.66 -0.39 1.92
N LEU A 81 -7.37 0.81 2.43
CA LEU A 81 -7.41 2.06 1.69
C LEU A 81 -6.00 2.66 1.64
N ILE A 82 -5.48 2.86 0.46
CA ILE A 82 -4.14 3.41 0.23
C ILE A 82 -4.28 4.60 -0.71
N GLY A 83 -3.80 5.76 -0.27
CA GLY A 83 -3.89 7.03 -0.98
C GLY A 83 -2.99 7.12 -2.22
N GLU A 84 -2.88 8.32 -2.75
CA GLU A 84 -2.04 8.66 -3.90
C GLU A 84 -0.57 8.78 -3.48
N GLY A 85 0.34 8.39 -4.39
CA GLY A 85 1.79 8.60 -4.23
C GLY A 85 2.40 7.90 -3.03
N VAL A 86 1.78 6.84 -2.53
CA VAL A 86 2.31 6.05 -1.39
C VAL A 86 3.44 5.15 -1.88
N THR A 87 4.55 5.13 -1.14
CA THR A 87 5.62 4.15 -1.34
C THR A 87 5.50 3.04 -0.30
N ILE A 88 5.19 1.82 -0.73
CA ILE A 88 5.17 0.62 0.12
C ILE A 88 6.40 -0.20 -0.21
N GLY A 89 7.35 -0.25 0.72
CA GLY A 89 8.61 -0.97 0.58
C GLY A 89 8.45 -2.49 0.51
N HIS A 90 9.53 -3.16 0.11
CA HIS A 90 9.55 -4.60 -0.10
C HIS A 90 9.09 -5.40 1.14
N GLY A 91 8.32 -6.46 0.93
CA GLY A 91 7.95 -7.43 1.97
C GLY A 91 7.04 -6.89 3.07
N CYS A 92 6.31 -5.80 2.84
CA CYS A 92 5.36 -5.26 3.81
C CYS A 92 4.12 -6.15 3.96
N ILE A 93 3.50 -6.08 5.14
CA ILE A 93 2.15 -6.62 5.40
C ILE A 93 1.21 -5.45 5.67
N ILE A 94 0.25 -5.25 4.77
CA ILE A 94 -0.75 -4.19 4.85
C ILE A 94 -2.11 -4.85 5.00
N HIS A 95 -2.67 -4.78 6.20
CA HIS A 95 -3.88 -5.53 6.53
C HIS A 95 -4.95 -4.61 7.11
N ALA A 96 -6.09 -4.49 6.37
CA ALA A 96 -7.32 -3.91 6.91
C ALA A 96 -7.13 -2.51 7.54
N CYS A 97 -6.41 -1.61 6.86
CA CYS A 97 -5.98 -0.31 7.39
C CYS A 97 -6.15 0.81 6.36
N SER A 98 -5.96 2.05 6.80
CA SER A 98 -5.98 3.23 5.93
C SER A 98 -4.62 3.93 5.94
N ILE A 99 -4.09 4.22 4.76
CA ILE A 99 -2.82 4.93 4.54
C ILE A 99 -3.11 6.13 3.64
N GLY A 100 -2.86 7.33 4.15
CA GLY A 100 -3.05 8.60 3.44
C GLY A 100 -2.00 8.84 2.36
N ASP A 101 -2.17 9.93 1.63
CA ASP A 101 -1.34 10.28 0.49
C ASP A 101 0.12 10.54 0.87
N TYR A 102 1.03 10.22 -0.06
CA TYR A 102 2.46 10.47 0.04
C TYR A 102 3.11 9.94 1.33
N CYS A 103 2.61 8.83 1.87
CA CYS A 103 3.27 8.10 2.94
C CYS A 103 4.40 7.23 2.40
N LEU A 104 5.41 6.97 3.26
CA LEU A 104 6.41 5.94 3.03
C LEU A 104 6.28 4.85 4.09
N ILE A 105 6.04 3.64 3.66
CA ILE A 105 6.01 2.43 4.49
C ILE A 105 7.30 1.68 4.23
N GLY A 106 8.19 1.66 5.20
CA GLY A 106 9.52 1.06 5.09
C GLY A 106 9.47 -0.45 4.93
N MET A 107 10.50 -1.02 4.30
CA MET A 107 10.62 -2.45 3.99
C MET A 107 10.30 -3.34 5.20
N GLY A 108 9.51 -4.38 5.01
CA GLY A 108 9.14 -5.35 6.05
C GLY A 108 8.24 -4.80 7.17
N ALA A 109 7.70 -3.59 7.03
CA ALA A 109 6.77 -3.06 8.04
C ALA A 109 5.40 -3.76 7.98
N CYS A 110 4.73 -3.84 9.13
CA CYS A 110 3.37 -4.36 9.26
C CYS A 110 2.42 -3.25 9.72
N ILE A 111 1.33 -3.03 8.99
CA ILE A 111 0.24 -2.13 9.37
C ILE A 111 -1.02 -2.96 9.55
N LEU A 112 -1.61 -2.93 10.76
CA LEU A 112 -2.65 -3.88 11.16
C LEU A 112 -4.03 -3.23 11.25
N ASP A 113 -5.04 -4.07 11.50
CA ASP A 113 -6.47 -3.79 11.42
C ASP A 113 -6.90 -2.46 12.07
N GLY A 114 -7.61 -1.64 11.31
CA GLY A 114 -8.12 -0.36 11.79
C GLY A 114 -7.05 0.70 12.07
N ALA A 115 -5.77 0.42 11.79
CA ALA A 115 -4.74 1.45 11.88
C ALA A 115 -4.94 2.52 10.81
N VAL A 116 -4.63 3.76 11.17
CA VAL A 116 -4.68 4.92 10.28
C VAL A 116 -3.30 5.57 10.23
N VAL A 117 -2.73 5.65 9.05
CA VAL A 117 -1.50 6.40 8.77
C VAL A 117 -1.92 7.63 7.99
N GLU A 118 -1.89 8.81 8.62
CA GLU A 118 -2.28 10.06 7.95
C GLU A 118 -1.26 10.47 6.88
N ALA A 119 -1.68 11.33 5.94
CA ALA A 119 -0.86 11.75 4.82
C ALA A 119 0.52 12.31 5.24
N ASN A 120 1.53 12.13 4.37
CA ASN A 120 2.90 12.56 4.60
C ASN A 120 3.54 11.99 5.88
N ALA A 121 3.17 10.79 6.30
CA ALA A 121 3.80 10.08 7.42
C ALA A 121 4.83 9.05 6.93
N PHE A 122 5.73 8.67 7.82
CA PHE A 122 6.79 7.70 7.52
C PHE A 122 6.79 6.58 8.57
N ILE A 123 6.64 5.35 8.13
CA ILE A 123 6.81 4.15 8.95
C ILE A 123 8.17 3.54 8.63
N ALA A 124 9.03 3.44 9.62
CA ALA A 124 10.37 2.89 9.45
C ALA A 124 10.35 1.40 9.07
N ALA A 125 11.44 0.92 8.44
CA ALA A 125 11.58 -0.48 8.07
C ALA A 125 11.42 -1.41 9.28
N GLY A 126 10.72 -2.54 9.11
CA GLY A 126 10.46 -3.54 10.15
C GLY A 126 9.55 -3.08 11.29
N ALA A 127 8.96 -1.89 11.22
CA ALA A 127 8.05 -1.41 12.26
C ALA A 127 6.70 -2.11 12.21
N VAL A 128 6.07 -2.30 13.38
CA VAL A 128 4.74 -2.90 13.52
C VAL A 128 3.77 -1.88 14.11
N VAL A 129 2.91 -1.32 13.25
CA VAL A 129 1.81 -0.44 13.66
C VAL A 129 0.62 -1.32 14.06
N GLY A 130 0.37 -1.41 15.36
CA GLY A 130 -0.68 -2.26 15.93
C GLY A 130 -2.09 -1.80 15.58
N PRO A 131 -3.09 -2.66 15.83
CA PRO A 131 -4.49 -2.38 15.52
C PRO A 131 -5.00 -1.07 16.12
N GLY A 132 -5.79 -0.33 15.33
CA GLY A 132 -6.44 0.92 15.75
C GLY A 132 -5.50 2.08 16.08
N LYS A 133 -4.20 1.96 15.82
CA LYS A 133 -3.23 3.04 16.03
C LYS A 133 -3.38 4.12 14.98
N VAL A 134 -3.16 5.36 15.40
CA VAL A 134 -3.16 6.52 14.50
C VAL A 134 -1.76 7.12 14.49
N VAL A 135 -1.15 7.11 13.30
CA VAL A 135 0.09 7.82 12.98
C VAL A 135 -0.31 9.14 12.36
N ARG A 136 0.05 10.25 12.99
CA ARG A 136 -0.34 11.58 12.51
C ARG A 136 0.49 12.04 11.32
N SER A 137 -0.07 12.96 10.57
CA SER A 137 0.63 13.60 9.46
C SER A 137 1.97 14.20 9.91
N GLY A 138 3.03 13.99 9.11
CA GLY A 138 4.36 14.48 9.41
C GLY A 138 5.12 13.72 10.51
N GLU A 139 4.63 12.57 10.95
CA GLU A 139 5.31 11.76 11.95
C GLU A 139 6.13 10.62 11.35
N LEU A 140 7.30 10.34 11.97
CA LEU A 140 8.07 9.12 11.77
C LEU A 140 7.86 8.18 12.96
N TRP A 141 7.38 6.98 12.67
CA TRP A 141 7.21 5.91 13.66
C TRP A 141 8.15 4.74 13.37
N ALA A 142 8.68 4.14 14.43
CA ALA A 142 9.63 3.02 14.33
C ALA A 142 9.44 2.01 15.46
N GLY A 143 9.96 0.79 15.26
CA GLY A 143 10.03 -0.28 16.27
C GLY A 143 8.86 -1.27 16.20
N ASN A 144 8.91 -2.28 17.06
CA ASN A 144 7.88 -3.30 17.27
C ASN A 144 7.63 -3.46 18.79
N PRO A 145 6.48 -2.98 19.33
CA PRO A 145 5.44 -2.19 18.65
C PRO A 145 5.95 -0.79 18.26
N ALA A 146 5.47 -0.27 17.13
CA ALA A 146 5.85 1.06 16.62
C ALA A 146 5.45 2.19 17.57
N ARG A 147 6.30 3.19 17.67
CA ARG A 147 6.08 4.42 18.45
C ARG A 147 6.57 5.63 17.68
N LEU A 148 6.03 6.79 18.00
CA LEU A 148 6.53 8.06 17.50
C LEU A 148 8.01 8.20 17.85
N MET A 149 8.82 8.41 16.81
CA MET A 149 10.26 8.62 16.92
C MET A 149 10.60 10.11 16.86
N ARG A 150 10.05 10.80 15.85
CA ARG A 150 10.23 12.26 15.65
C ARG A 150 9.21 12.81 14.66
N GLN A 151 9.13 14.13 14.60
CA GLN A 151 8.48 14.81 13.49
C GLN A 151 9.39 14.78 12.25
N LEU A 152 8.79 14.76 11.08
CA LEU A 152 9.48 14.88 9.80
C LEU A 152 9.86 16.34 9.53
N SER A 153 11.04 16.54 8.96
CA SER A 153 11.46 17.83 8.41
C SER A 153 10.84 18.05 7.01
N ASP A 154 10.87 19.29 6.54
CA ASP A 154 10.46 19.62 5.16
C ASP A 154 11.23 18.78 4.13
N LYS A 155 12.53 18.55 4.35
CA LYS A 155 13.36 17.69 3.50
C LYS A 155 12.91 16.23 3.51
N ASP A 156 12.46 15.69 4.66
CA ASP A 156 11.89 14.34 4.72
C ASP A 156 10.62 14.29 3.86
N ILE A 157 9.71 15.26 3.99
CA ILE A 157 8.45 15.34 3.23
C ILE A 157 8.71 15.46 1.72
N GLU A 158 9.69 16.28 1.30
CA GLU A 158 10.14 16.32 -0.09
C GLU A 158 10.63 14.94 -0.56
N GLY A 159 11.37 14.22 0.30
CA GLY A 159 11.84 12.85 0.04
C GLY A 159 10.70 11.85 -0.20
N LEU A 160 9.57 11.97 0.53
CA LEU A 160 8.38 11.13 0.30
C LEU A 160 7.82 11.32 -1.11
N ARG A 161 7.68 12.58 -1.54
CA ARG A 161 7.19 12.91 -2.90
C ARG A 161 8.15 12.46 -3.98
N TYR A 162 9.45 12.71 -3.77
CA TYR A 162 10.49 12.23 -4.68
C TYR A 162 10.44 10.72 -4.89
N SER A 163 10.20 9.94 -3.82
CA SER A 163 10.08 8.48 -3.89
C SER A 163 8.94 8.05 -4.82
N ALA A 164 7.74 8.65 -4.67
CA ALA A 164 6.62 8.38 -5.54
C ALA A 164 6.96 8.70 -7.02
N ASP A 165 7.50 9.88 -7.28
CA ASP A 165 7.88 10.32 -8.63
C ASP A 165 8.97 9.43 -9.24
N HIS A 166 9.92 8.96 -8.41
CA HIS A 166 10.96 8.03 -8.86
C HIS A 166 10.34 6.72 -9.36
N TYR A 167 9.42 6.12 -8.60
CA TYR A 167 8.78 4.87 -9.00
C TYR A 167 7.87 5.01 -10.22
N VAL A 168 7.24 6.16 -10.44
CA VAL A 168 6.53 6.43 -11.71
C VAL A 168 7.50 6.38 -12.89
N ARG A 169 8.69 7.01 -12.78
CA ARG A 169 9.72 6.94 -13.84
C ARG A 169 10.25 5.53 -14.06
N VAL A 170 10.52 4.79 -12.97
CA VAL A 170 11.03 3.40 -13.06
C VAL A 170 10.01 2.50 -13.72
N LYS A 171 8.73 2.57 -13.33
CA LYS A 171 7.69 1.75 -13.96
C LYS A 171 7.52 2.05 -15.45
N ASP A 172 7.71 3.31 -15.87
CA ASP A 172 7.62 3.67 -17.30
C ASP A 172 8.77 3.04 -18.10
N GLN A 173 9.98 2.93 -17.51
CA GLN A 173 11.08 2.19 -18.13
C GLN A 173 10.73 0.71 -18.31
N TYR A 174 10.18 0.05 -17.27
CA TYR A 174 9.75 -1.34 -17.35
C TYR A 174 8.64 -1.56 -18.40
N ARG A 175 7.66 -0.64 -18.47
CA ARG A 175 6.62 -0.70 -19.50
C ARG A 175 7.18 -0.55 -20.92
N GLY A 176 8.17 0.31 -21.11
CA GLY A 176 8.86 0.49 -22.40
C GLY A 176 9.67 -0.73 -22.85
N MET A 177 10.04 -1.62 -21.92
CA MET A 177 10.77 -2.88 -22.23
C MET A 177 9.83 -4.04 -22.60
N GLN A 178 8.53 -3.93 -22.33
CA GLN A 178 7.51 -4.96 -22.61
C GLN A 178 6.83 -4.79 -23.99
N GLY A 179 7.24 -3.77 -24.77
CA GLY A 179 6.69 -3.40 -26.10
C GLY A 179 7.46 -4.02 -27.23
#